data_8c22f8e4cf9742fd4c99485a953c8272
#
_entry.id   8c22f8e4cf9742fd4c99485a953c8272
#
_cell.length_a   1.000
_cell.length_b   1.000
_cell.length_c   1.000
_cell.angle_alpha   90.00
_cell.angle_beta   90.00
_cell.angle_gamma   90.00
#
_symmetry.space_group_name_H-M   'P 1'
#
loop_
_entity.id
_entity.type
_entity.pdbx_description
1 polymer ?
#
loop_
_entity_poly.entity_id
_entity_poly.type
_entity_poly.pdbx_seq_one_letter_code
_entity_poly.pdbx_strand_id
1 'polypeptide(L)'
;MNKDEFLVLDIETAGGNWSQFPVGFDLLFTGIKTQSLYSFYGSDPRTISTLADTLCSYQGTIVTFNGTKFDLPLLDYFFKKTLNRSLHIFNHYDIFAEIKNQSGYPISLDRLSKYTFGSSKLEWDHKKNYETWNNQPQLMVNYNKNDLDLTHELYVRITQELPLFLDNSTVILKSPDTSVKGFNQGP
;
A
#
# COMPACT_ATOMS: atom_id res chain seq x y z
N MET A 1 -0.06 23.90 4.73
CA MET A 1 -0.03 22.43 4.73
C MET A 1 1.40 21.99 4.76
N ASN A 2 1.76 21.13 5.71
CA ASN A 2 3.11 20.57 5.78
C ASN A 2 3.33 19.70 4.54
N LYS A 3 4.32 20.02 3.72
CA LYS A 3 4.69 19.25 2.53
C LYS A 3 5.21 17.83 2.86
N ASP A 4 5.38 17.55 4.15
CA ASP A 4 5.96 16.32 4.67
C ASP A 4 4.89 15.34 5.21
N GLU A 5 3.59 15.64 5.04
CA GLU A 5 2.54 14.73 5.46
C GLU A 5 2.37 13.60 4.47
N PHE A 6 2.47 12.38 4.97
CA PHE A 6 2.20 11.18 4.20
C PHE A 6 1.39 10.18 5.00
N LEU A 7 0.72 9.29 4.29
CA LEU A 7 0.14 8.07 4.84
C LEU A 7 0.62 6.86 4.04
N VAL A 8 0.74 5.74 4.69
CA VAL A 8 0.99 4.44 4.06
C VAL A 8 -0.34 3.71 3.92
N LEU A 9 -0.54 3.07 2.78
CA LEU A 9 -1.74 2.29 2.47
C LEU A 9 -1.32 0.88 2.04
N ASP A 10 -2.04 -0.11 2.54
CA ASP A 10 -1.94 -1.51 2.17
C ASP A 10 -3.30 -2.19 2.29
N ILE A 11 -3.60 -3.17 1.44
CA ILE A 11 -4.89 -3.88 1.42
C ILE A 11 -4.71 -5.36 1.66
N GLU A 12 -5.72 -5.96 2.31
CA GLU A 12 -5.83 -7.41 2.43
C GLU A 12 -6.98 -7.94 1.60
N THR A 13 -6.71 -9.03 0.90
CA THR A 13 -7.64 -9.61 -0.05
C THR A 13 -7.75 -11.11 0.11
N ALA A 14 -8.83 -11.69 -0.40
CA ALA A 14 -8.99 -13.12 -0.53
C ALA A 14 -9.42 -13.49 -1.96
N GLY A 15 -9.26 -14.76 -2.31
CA GLY A 15 -9.63 -15.27 -3.63
C GLY A 15 -8.70 -14.74 -4.73
N GLY A 16 -9.26 -14.69 -5.93
CA GLY A 16 -8.64 -14.04 -7.08
C GLY A 16 -7.85 -14.97 -7.99
N ASN A 17 -7.92 -14.62 -9.27
CA ASN A 17 -7.07 -15.16 -10.30
C ASN A 17 -6.44 -13.98 -11.04
N TRP A 18 -5.12 -13.92 -11.07
CA TRP A 18 -4.38 -12.84 -11.71
C TRP A 18 -4.74 -12.60 -13.19
N SER A 19 -5.16 -13.65 -13.90
CA SER A 19 -5.61 -13.51 -15.30
C SER A 19 -6.91 -12.72 -15.43
N GLN A 20 -7.65 -12.53 -14.36
CA GLN A 20 -8.93 -11.82 -14.29
C GLN A 20 -8.89 -10.58 -13.41
N PHE A 21 -7.68 -10.21 -12.95
CA PHE A 21 -7.52 -9.05 -12.06
C PHE A 21 -8.13 -7.76 -12.65
N PRO A 22 -8.88 -6.99 -11.87
CA PRO A 22 -9.16 -7.11 -10.43
C PRO A 22 -10.39 -7.97 -10.11
N VAL A 23 -11.09 -8.50 -11.12
CA VAL A 23 -12.29 -9.32 -10.96
C VAL A 23 -11.94 -10.64 -10.27
N GLY A 24 -12.78 -11.08 -9.32
CA GLY A 24 -12.59 -12.32 -8.57
C GLY A 24 -11.73 -12.17 -7.32
N PHE A 25 -11.13 -11.01 -7.07
CA PHE A 25 -10.56 -10.69 -5.78
C PHE A 25 -11.62 -10.08 -4.86
N ASP A 26 -11.63 -10.50 -3.60
CA ASP A 26 -12.46 -9.92 -2.56
C ASP A 26 -11.59 -9.03 -1.67
N LEU A 27 -11.95 -7.76 -1.55
CA LEU A 27 -11.34 -6.86 -0.58
C LEU A 27 -11.84 -7.26 0.82
N LEU A 28 -10.93 -7.59 1.72
CA LEU A 28 -11.27 -7.88 3.11
C LEU A 28 -11.26 -6.60 3.93
N PHE A 29 -10.16 -5.87 3.88
CA PHE A 29 -10.05 -4.53 4.46
C PHE A 29 -8.86 -3.76 3.87
N THR A 30 -8.83 -2.45 4.15
CA THR A 30 -7.71 -1.56 3.86
C THR A 30 -7.13 -1.04 5.15
N GLY A 31 -5.82 -1.16 5.32
CA GLY A 31 -5.06 -0.53 6.39
C GLY A 31 -4.42 0.78 5.93
N ILE A 32 -4.49 1.78 6.80
CA ILE A 32 -3.81 3.06 6.62
C ILE A 32 -2.99 3.35 7.88
N LYS A 33 -1.74 3.78 7.69
CA LYS A 33 -0.87 4.27 8.76
C LYS A 33 -0.44 5.70 8.46
N THR A 34 -0.69 6.59 9.39
CA THR A 34 -0.02 7.91 9.48
C THR A 34 1.19 7.78 10.40
N GLN A 35 1.85 8.89 10.74
CA GLN A 35 3.00 8.86 11.66
C GLN A 35 2.73 8.14 12.98
N SER A 36 1.52 8.26 13.54
CA SER A 36 1.20 7.77 14.88
C SER A 36 -0.07 6.93 14.98
N LEU A 37 -0.89 6.87 13.93
CA LEU A 37 -2.20 6.24 13.99
C LEU A 37 -2.37 5.20 12.89
N TYR A 38 -3.08 4.12 13.24
CA TYR A 38 -3.61 3.15 12.28
C TYR A 38 -5.12 3.32 12.16
N SER A 39 -5.61 3.17 10.93
CA SER A 39 -7.03 3.10 10.62
C SER A 39 -7.30 1.90 9.74
N PHE A 40 -8.35 1.14 10.02
CA PHE A 40 -8.73 -0.04 9.24
C PHE A 40 -10.16 0.12 8.72
N TYR A 41 -10.33 -0.07 7.43
CA TYR A 41 -11.58 0.10 6.71
C TYR A 41 -12.00 -1.24 6.12
N GLY A 42 -13.11 -1.78 6.60
CA GLY A 42 -13.71 -3.01 6.05
C GLY A 42 -14.26 -2.83 4.64
N SER A 43 -14.79 -3.89 4.08
CA SER A 43 -15.29 -3.93 2.70
C SER A 43 -16.80 -3.66 2.57
N ASP A 44 -17.50 -3.32 3.66
CA ASP A 44 -18.90 -2.94 3.57
C ASP A 44 -19.08 -1.57 2.91
N PRO A 45 -20.25 -1.28 2.28
CA PRO A 45 -20.45 -0.06 1.48
C PRO A 45 -20.23 1.23 2.25
N ARG A 46 -20.59 1.26 3.55
CA ARG A 46 -20.45 2.46 4.39
C ARG A 46 -18.97 2.75 4.67
N THR A 47 -18.22 1.71 5.03
CA THR A 47 -16.81 1.82 5.33
C THR A 47 -16.00 2.14 4.07
N ILE A 48 -16.35 1.54 2.92
CA ILE A 48 -15.76 1.88 1.60
C ILE A 48 -16.02 3.35 1.24
N SER A 49 -17.22 3.89 1.53
CA SER A 49 -17.50 5.31 1.28
C SER A 49 -16.60 6.21 2.13
N THR A 50 -16.43 5.90 3.41
CA THR A 50 -15.55 6.67 4.31
C THR A 50 -14.09 6.60 3.83
N LEU A 51 -13.63 5.43 3.40
CA LEU A 51 -12.28 5.25 2.83
C LEU A 51 -12.12 6.09 1.56
N ALA A 52 -13.10 6.06 0.65
CA ALA A 52 -13.08 6.83 -0.58
C ALA A 52 -12.98 8.35 -0.31
N ASP A 53 -13.76 8.85 0.65
CA ASP A 53 -13.70 10.27 1.05
C ASP A 53 -12.35 10.62 1.67
N THR A 54 -11.81 9.73 2.51
CA THR A 54 -10.47 9.90 3.10
C THR A 54 -9.38 9.99 2.03
N LEU A 55 -9.31 9.02 1.11
CA LEU A 55 -8.26 8.96 0.10
C LEU A 55 -8.40 10.07 -0.95
N CYS A 56 -9.62 10.32 -1.43
CA CYS A 56 -9.84 11.33 -2.47
C CYS A 56 -9.74 12.78 -1.97
N SER A 57 -9.79 13.04 -0.68
CA SER A 57 -9.58 14.37 -0.09
C SER A 57 -8.15 14.59 0.42
N TYR A 58 -7.36 13.53 0.55
CA TYR A 58 -6.03 13.62 1.11
C TYR A 58 -5.07 14.34 0.17
N GLN A 59 -4.42 15.40 0.66
CA GLN A 59 -3.54 16.26 -0.14
C GLN A 59 -2.05 15.92 0.04
N GLY A 60 -1.71 15.11 1.04
CA GLY A 60 -0.35 14.61 1.25
C GLY A 60 0.00 13.46 0.31
N THR A 61 1.13 12.83 0.53
CA THR A 61 1.59 11.69 -0.28
C THR A 61 0.99 10.38 0.24
N ILE A 62 0.33 9.62 -0.63
CA ILE A 62 -0.07 8.24 -0.35
C ILE A 62 1.08 7.32 -0.77
N VAL A 63 1.61 6.57 0.18
CA VAL A 63 2.74 5.67 -0.02
C VAL A 63 2.25 4.23 -0.04
N THR A 64 2.74 3.46 -1.01
CA THR A 64 2.45 2.03 -1.13
C THR A 64 3.71 1.24 -1.43
N PHE A 65 3.62 -0.08 -1.30
CA PHE A 65 4.62 -1.01 -1.82
C PHE A 65 4.01 -1.90 -2.90
N ASN A 66 4.27 -1.61 -4.17
CA ASN A 66 3.67 -2.23 -5.36
C ASN A 66 2.17 -1.90 -5.55
N GLY A 67 1.68 -0.85 -4.91
CA GLY A 67 0.26 -0.47 -4.93
C GLY A 67 -0.21 0.04 -6.28
N THR A 68 0.66 0.59 -7.12
CA THR A 68 0.33 0.99 -8.50
C THR A 68 -0.24 -0.18 -9.32
N LYS A 69 0.23 -1.39 -9.05
CA LYS A 69 -0.19 -2.58 -9.80
C LYS A 69 -1.25 -3.41 -9.10
N PHE A 70 -1.43 -3.25 -7.80
CA PHE A 70 -2.32 -4.10 -7.02
C PHE A 70 -3.34 -3.28 -6.22
N ASP A 71 -2.91 -2.58 -5.19
CA ASP A 71 -3.80 -1.94 -4.22
C ASP A 71 -4.73 -0.91 -4.87
N LEU A 72 -4.16 0.02 -5.63
CA LEU A 72 -4.93 1.13 -6.20
C LEU A 72 -5.90 0.70 -7.30
N PRO A 73 -5.54 -0.18 -8.26
CA PRO A 73 -6.49 -0.69 -9.23
C PRO A 73 -7.62 -1.50 -8.59
N LEU A 74 -7.33 -2.25 -7.53
CA LEU A 74 -8.34 -3.02 -6.82
C LEU A 74 -9.30 -2.10 -6.05
N LEU A 75 -8.79 -1.10 -5.34
CA LEU A 75 -9.62 -0.09 -4.67
C LEU A 75 -10.48 0.68 -5.66
N ASP A 76 -9.94 1.08 -6.81
CA ASP A 76 -10.70 1.75 -7.87
C ASP A 76 -11.84 0.87 -8.38
N TYR A 77 -11.59 -0.43 -8.59
CA TYR A 77 -12.61 -1.40 -8.95
C TYR A 77 -13.73 -1.47 -7.90
N PHE A 78 -13.37 -1.56 -6.61
CA PHE A 78 -14.37 -1.63 -5.53
C PHE A 78 -15.14 -0.31 -5.37
N PHE A 79 -14.50 0.84 -5.52
CA PHE A 79 -15.17 2.14 -5.48
C PHE A 79 -16.17 2.28 -6.64
N LYS A 80 -15.79 1.90 -7.85
CA LYS A 80 -16.70 1.89 -8.99
C LYS A 80 -17.88 0.95 -8.77
N LYS A 81 -17.61 -0.28 -8.33
CA LYS A 81 -18.62 -1.31 -8.11
C LYS A 81 -19.60 -0.95 -7.00
N THR A 82 -19.12 -0.35 -5.91
CA THR A 82 -19.93 -0.11 -4.69
C THR A 82 -20.52 1.28 -4.65
N LEU A 83 -19.80 2.29 -5.13
CA LEU A 83 -20.15 3.70 -4.99
C LEU A 83 -20.44 4.39 -6.31
N ASN A 84 -20.22 3.73 -7.44
CA ASN A 84 -20.21 4.34 -8.78
C ASN A 84 -19.26 5.56 -8.85
N ARG A 85 -18.10 5.45 -8.22
CA ARG A 85 -17.11 6.53 -8.07
C ARG A 85 -15.72 5.99 -8.34
N SER A 86 -14.89 6.72 -9.09
CA SER A 86 -13.48 6.37 -9.32
C SER A 86 -12.60 6.81 -8.16
N LEU A 87 -11.53 6.06 -7.93
CA LEU A 87 -10.45 6.46 -7.03
C LEU A 87 -9.68 7.63 -7.65
N HIS A 88 -9.50 8.68 -6.87
CA HIS A 88 -8.66 9.82 -7.23
C HIS A 88 -7.62 10.07 -6.13
N ILE A 89 -6.34 10.07 -6.47
CA ILE A 89 -5.23 10.33 -5.56
C ILE A 89 -4.39 11.46 -6.13
N PHE A 90 -4.16 12.49 -5.32
CA PHE A 90 -3.38 13.67 -5.74
C PHE A 90 -1.89 13.37 -5.85
N ASN A 91 -1.32 12.74 -4.85
CA ASN A 91 0.11 12.41 -4.81
C ASN A 91 0.29 10.95 -4.39
N HIS A 92 1.01 10.18 -5.17
CA HIS A 92 1.28 8.78 -4.90
C HIS A 92 2.76 8.45 -5.06
N TYR A 93 3.30 7.66 -4.13
CA TYR A 93 4.66 7.15 -4.17
C TYR A 93 4.67 5.64 -3.98
N ASP A 94 5.07 4.90 -4.99
CA ASP A 94 5.20 3.45 -4.95
C ASP A 94 6.67 3.06 -4.79
N ILE A 95 7.06 2.65 -3.58
CA ILE A 95 8.45 2.31 -3.26
C ILE A 95 8.98 1.20 -4.17
N PHE A 96 8.18 0.17 -4.44
CA PHE A 96 8.61 -0.92 -5.33
C PHE A 96 8.89 -0.43 -6.75
N ALA A 97 8.00 0.42 -7.29
CA ALA A 97 8.14 0.96 -8.63
C ALA A 97 9.40 1.82 -8.75
N GLU A 98 9.66 2.69 -7.76
CA GLU A 98 10.84 3.55 -7.75
C GLU A 98 12.15 2.76 -7.65
N ILE A 99 12.22 1.76 -6.77
CA ILE A 99 13.38 0.86 -6.68
C ILE A 99 13.61 0.15 -8.02
N LYS A 100 12.56 -0.43 -8.59
CA LYS A 100 12.66 -1.15 -9.85
C LYS A 100 13.11 -0.24 -11.00
N ASN A 101 12.60 0.99 -11.07
CA ASN A 101 12.99 1.96 -12.08
C ASN A 101 14.47 2.36 -11.97
N GLN A 102 14.97 2.56 -10.74
CA GLN A 102 16.33 3.01 -10.53
C GLN A 102 17.37 1.87 -10.57
N SER A 103 17.06 0.70 -9.99
CA SER A 103 17.99 -0.42 -9.89
C SER A 103 17.88 -1.43 -11.03
N GLY A 104 16.76 -1.44 -11.75
CA GLY A 104 16.40 -2.49 -12.70
C GLY A 104 15.89 -3.78 -12.04
N TYR A 105 15.95 -3.89 -10.70
CA TYR A 105 15.64 -5.11 -9.95
C TYR A 105 14.33 -5.04 -9.18
N PRO A 106 13.42 -6.02 -9.35
CA PRO A 106 12.28 -6.18 -8.46
C PRO A 106 12.76 -6.79 -7.14
N ILE A 107 12.34 -6.21 -6.03
CA ILE A 107 12.61 -6.73 -4.67
C ILE A 107 11.30 -6.75 -3.88
N SER A 108 11.06 -7.80 -3.08
CA SER A 108 9.89 -7.85 -2.20
C SER A 108 10.08 -6.97 -0.97
N LEU A 109 8.97 -6.54 -0.35
CA LEU A 109 8.97 -5.78 0.91
C LEU A 109 9.78 -6.52 1.98
N ASP A 110 9.55 -7.83 2.13
CA ASP A 110 10.26 -8.67 3.09
C ASP A 110 11.79 -8.62 2.91
N ARG A 111 12.29 -8.85 1.70
CA ARG A 111 13.73 -8.83 1.42
C ARG A 111 14.33 -7.45 1.60
N LEU A 112 13.65 -6.41 1.12
CA LEU A 112 14.12 -5.03 1.26
C LEU A 112 14.22 -4.62 2.73
N SER A 113 13.20 -4.92 3.53
CA SER A 113 13.18 -4.59 4.96
C SER A 113 14.23 -5.39 5.72
N LYS A 114 14.38 -6.67 5.40
CA LYS A 114 15.40 -7.53 6.01
C LYS A 114 16.83 -7.01 5.76
N TYR A 115 17.13 -6.61 4.52
CA TYR A 115 18.45 -6.07 4.20
C TYR A 115 18.68 -4.66 4.78
N THR A 116 17.62 -3.84 4.83
CA THR A 116 17.75 -2.44 5.26
C THR A 116 17.73 -2.27 6.78
N PHE A 117 16.92 -3.07 7.49
CA PHE A 117 16.66 -2.90 8.92
C PHE A 117 16.95 -4.16 9.75
N GLY A 118 17.16 -5.31 9.12
CA GLY A 118 17.17 -6.61 9.81
C GLY A 118 15.77 -7.12 10.19
N SER A 119 14.71 -6.39 9.84
CA SER A 119 13.31 -6.73 10.08
C SER A 119 12.69 -7.39 8.86
N SER A 120 11.74 -8.30 9.07
CA SER A 120 11.06 -9.03 7.99
C SER A 120 9.56 -9.04 8.20
N LYS A 121 8.83 -9.38 7.14
CA LYS A 121 7.39 -9.64 7.21
C LYS A 121 7.10 -10.79 8.16
N LEU A 122 5.91 -10.78 8.75
CA LEU A 122 5.40 -11.95 9.44
C LEU A 122 5.15 -13.07 8.44
N GLU A 123 5.42 -14.33 8.83
CA GLU A 123 5.06 -15.47 8.00
C GLU A 123 3.54 -15.52 7.79
N TRP A 124 3.12 -15.67 6.54
CA TRP A 124 1.72 -15.62 6.19
C TRP A 124 1.37 -16.56 5.03
N ASP A 125 0.27 -17.30 5.18
CA ASP A 125 -0.29 -18.14 4.12
C ASP A 125 -1.53 -17.46 3.49
N HIS A 126 -1.33 -16.74 2.40
CA HIS A 126 -2.39 -16.02 1.69
C HIS A 126 -3.56 -16.93 1.23
N LYS A 127 -3.35 -18.24 1.11
CA LYS A 127 -4.43 -19.18 0.75
C LYS A 127 -5.48 -19.30 1.86
N LYS A 128 -5.10 -18.95 3.08
CA LYS A 128 -5.98 -18.98 4.25
C LYS A 128 -6.62 -17.63 4.58
N ASN A 129 -6.44 -16.61 3.76
CA ASN A 129 -6.93 -15.27 4.06
C ASN A 129 -8.42 -15.26 4.41
N TYR A 130 -9.24 -15.97 3.65
CA TYR A 130 -10.68 -16.06 3.92
C TYR A 130 -11.00 -16.73 5.25
N GLU A 131 -10.35 -17.84 5.54
CA GLU A 131 -10.53 -18.58 6.79
C GLU A 131 -10.04 -17.76 7.99
N THR A 132 -8.86 -17.15 7.85
CA THR A 132 -8.26 -16.33 8.91
C THR A 132 -9.09 -15.08 9.19
N TRP A 133 -9.58 -14.41 8.14
CA TRP A 133 -10.43 -13.23 8.32
C TRP A 133 -11.73 -13.55 9.06
N ASN A 134 -12.38 -14.67 8.74
CA ASN A 134 -13.62 -15.07 9.37
C ASN A 134 -13.45 -15.56 10.82
N ASN A 135 -12.35 -16.24 11.12
CA ASN A 135 -12.17 -16.91 12.42
C ASN A 135 -11.25 -16.15 13.37
N GLN A 136 -10.25 -15.43 12.85
CA GLN A 136 -9.20 -14.77 13.62
C GLN A 136 -8.78 -13.44 12.97
N PRO A 137 -9.70 -12.48 12.75
CA PRO A 137 -9.40 -11.25 12.00
C PRO A 137 -8.25 -10.44 12.60
N GLN A 138 -8.04 -10.53 13.92
CA GLN A 138 -6.94 -9.83 14.58
C GLN A 138 -5.55 -10.27 14.10
N LEU A 139 -5.39 -11.53 13.73
CA LEU A 139 -4.12 -12.01 13.16
C LEU A 139 -3.81 -11.31 11.84
N MET A 140 -4.84 -11.17 10.99
CA MET A 140 -4.70 -10.51 9.71
C MET A 140 -4.46 -8.99 9.86
N VAL A 141 -5.14 -8.36 10.82
CA VAL A 141 -4.86 -6.96 11.17
C VAL A 141 -3.42 -6.78 11.66
N ASN A 142 -2.90 -7.71 12.46
CA ASN A 142 -1.51 -7.65 12.94
C ASN A 142 -0.50 -7.86 11.79
N TYR A 143 -0.82 -8.75 10.84
CA TYR A 143 -0.01 -8.93 9.63
C TYR A 143 0.05 -7.65 8.80
N ASN A 144 -1.10 -7.05 8.49
CA ASN A 144 -1.19 -5.79 7.76
C ASN A 144 -0.48 -4.62 8.47
N LYS A 145 -0.59 -4.54 9.82
CA LYS A 145 0.18 -3.57 10.61
C LYS A 145 1.68 -3.71 10.39
N ASN A 146 2.19 -4.93 10.37
CA ASN A 146 3.61 -5.17 10.11
C ASN A 146 4.02 -4.67 8.72
N ASP A 147 3.22 -4.92 7.68
CA ASP A 147 3.49 -4.44 6.33
C ASP A 147 3.43 -2.90 6.23
N LEU A 148 2.46 -2.30 6.90
CA LEU A 148 2.36 -0.84 7.03
C LEU A 148 3.58 -0.24 7.75
N ASP A 149 4.06 -0.87 8.83
CA ASP A 149 5.22 -0.41 9.58
C ASP A 149 6.49 -0.48 8.74
N LEU A 150 6.75 -1.62 8.09
CA LEU A 150 7.90 -1.79 7.23
C LEU A 150 7.91 -0.77 6.08
N THR A 151 6.76 -0.57 5.44
CA THR A 151 6.61 0.41 4.35
C THR A 151 6.82 1.84 4.85
N HIS A 152 6.29 2.17 6.03
CA HIS A 152 6.46 3.47 6.67
C HIS A 152 7.93 3.76 6.99
N GLU A 153 8.64 2.80 7.60
CA GLU A 153 10.07 2.96 7.93
C GLU A 153 10.93 3.12 6.67
N LEU A 154 10.63 2.36 5.61
CA LEU A 154 11.30 2.54 4.32
C LEU A 154 11.08 3.95 3.76
N TYR A 155 9.84 4.46 3.81
CA TYR A 155 9.55 5.79 3.30
C TYR A 155 10.18 6.90 4.13
N VAL A 156 10.18 6.79 5.47
CA VAL A 156 10.90 7.72 6.34
C VAL A 156 12.40 7.77 5.97
N ARG A 157 12.99 6.60 5.68
CA ARG A 157 14.38 6.52 5.26
C ARG A 157 14.60 7.18 3.89
N ILE A 158 13.65 7.04 2.98
CA ILE A 158 13.68 7.70 1.66
C ILE A 158 13.59 9.22 1.80
N THR A 159 12.71 9.74 2.66
CA THR A 159 12.60 11.20 2.89
C THR A 159 13.86 11.81 3.48
N GLN A 160 14.70 11.01 4.12
CA GLN A 160 16.00 11.39 4.65
C GLN A 160 17.16 11.15 3.65
N GLU A 161 16.85 10.71 2.43
CA GLU A 161 17.82 10.33 1.39
C GLU A 161 18.88 9.32 1.88
N LEU A 162 18.48 8.42 2.78
CA LEU A 162 19.33 7.37 3.32
C LEU A 162 19.30 6.14 2.40
N PRO A 163 20.41 5.37 2.31
CA PRO A 163 20.49 4.22 1.43
C PRO A 163 19.54 3.10 1.85
N LEU A 164 18.87 2.49 0.86
CA LEU A 164 18.17 1.23 0.99
C LEU A 164 19.10 0.11 0.49
N PHE A 165 19.14 -0.99 1.23
CA PHE A 165 20.02 -2.10 0.92
C PHE A 165 19.29 -3.18 0.13
N LEU A 166 19.84 -3.53 -1.02
CA LEU A 166 19.44 -4.64 -1.86
C LEU A 166 20.39 -5.82 -1.62
N ASP A 167 20.16 -6.96 -2.28
CA ASP A 167 20.99 -8.17 -2.11
C ASP A 167 22.50 -7.90 -2.20
N ASN A 168 22.91 -7.21 -3.26
CA ASN A 168 24.33 -6.96 -3.58
C ASN A 168 24.62 -5.49 -3.92
N SER A 169 23.71 -4.60 -3.63
CA SER A 169 23.82 -3.18 -3.97
C SER A 169 23.01 -2.31 -3.02
N THR A 170 23.18 -1.01 -3.17
CA THR A 170 22.38 -0.02 -2.47
C THR A 170 21.72 0.92 -3.46
N VAL A 171 20.58 1.47 -3.08
CA VAL A 171 19.89 2.51 -3.83
C VAL A 171 19.54 3.67 -2.89
N ILE A 172 19.72 4.89 -3.35
CA ILE A 172 19.24 6.09 -2.66
C ILE A 172 18.11 6.66 -3.53
N LEU A 173 16.89 6.55 -3.04
CA LEU A 173 15.73 7.13 -3.70
C LEU A 173 15.58 8.59 -3.28
N LYS A 174 15.06 9.39 -4.19
CA LYS A 174 14.70 10.78 -3.86
C LYS A 174 13.30 10.80 -3.27
N SER A 175 13.12 11.65 -2.27
CA SER A 175 11.78 12.05 -1.83
C SER A 175 10.99 12.58 -3.05
N PRO A 176 9.70 12.27 -3.15
CA PRO A 176 8.90 12.79 -4.26
C PRO A 176 9.00 14.32 -4.26
N ASP A 177 9.43 14.86 -5.38
CA ASP A 177 9.21 16.26 -5.65
C ASP A 177 7.68 16.46 -5.69
N THR A 178 7.17 17.41 -4.92
CA THR A 178 5.73 17.70 -4.78
C THR A 178 5.03 18.12 -6.08
N SER A 179 5.73 18.05 -7.21
CA SER A 179 5.21 18.17 -8.57
C SER A 179 4.70 16.85 -9.13
N VAL A 180 4.62 15.78 -8.34
CA VAL A 180 4.44 14.41 -8.81
C VAL A 180 2.97 14.03 -9.06
N LYS A 181 2.87 13.29 -10.12
CA LYS A 181 1.76 12.66 -10.82
C LYS A 181 0.83 11.89 -9.89
N GLY A 182 -0.37 12.41 -9.68
CA GLY A 182 -1.45 11.69 -9.05
C GLY A 182 -1.83 10.40 -9.82
N PHE A 183 -2.42 9.44 -9.10
CA PHE A 183 -3.02 8.27 -9.70
C PHE A 183 -4.42 8.66 -10.21
N ASN A 184 -4.55 8.73 -11.53
CA ASN A 184 -5.83 8.90 -12.22
C ASN A 184 -5.95 7.80 -13.27
N GLN A 185 -6.87 6.86 -13.05
CA GLN A 185 -7.40 6.11 -14.19
C GLN A 185 -8.39 7.04 -14.90
N GLY A 186 -8.08 7.39 -16.13
CA GLY A 186 -8.98 8.20 -16.97
C GLY A 186 -10.39 7.61 -17.06
N PRO A 187 -11.33 8.38 -17.65
CA PRO A 187 -12.73 7.99 -17.73
C PRO A 187 -12.92 6.64 -18.42
#